data_9b6f77bf44cfa25c873221bbc2690a40
#
_entry.id   9b6f77bf44cfa25c873221bbc2690a40
#
_cell.length_a   1.000
_cell.length_b   1.000
_cell.length_c   1.000
_cell.angle_alpha   90.00
_cell.angle_beta   90.00
_cell.angle_gamma   90.00
#
_symmetry.space_group_name_H-M   'P 1'
#
loop_
_entity.id
_entity.type
_entity.pdbx_description
1 polymer ?
#
loop_
_entity_poly.entity_id
_entity_poly.type
_entity_poly.pdbx_seq_one_letter_code
_entity_poly.pdbx_strand_id
1 'polypeptide(L)'
;MKNLALLSAIALTTTSGLVFGTMQTASALTWNWNYSGTDIEAIGTFTTDNTPDDLGFYQILGITGTRNGETITGLQPVGTPIPGNEPFNVDNLISLNTQQLTGDGFGYSTSGGNYSSPFFASFLPTPSYLEVFSVPPLTPGFENLGTEDSELPISFSASIITVPEPTSILSLFALATIGVPSALKRNKPSKLTDKKLEKVS
;
A
#
# COMPACT_ATOMS: atom_id res chain seq x y z
N MET A 1 -44.71 -25.35 -62.95
CA MET A 1 -44.21 -25.92 -61.68
C MET A 1 -43.13 -24.95 -61.21
N LYS A 2 -43.47 -24.14 -60.23
CA LYS A 2 -42.57 -23.07 -59.68
C LYS A 2 -42.08 -23.52 -58.30
N ASN A 3 -40.79 -23.79 -58.20
CA ASN A 3 -40.15 -24.12 -56.93
C ASN A 3 -39.81 -22.84 -56.14
N LEU A 4 -40.46 -22.72 -55.00
CA LEU A 4 -40.23 -21.66 -54.05
C LEU A 4 -39.10 -22.13 -53.07
N ALA A 5 -37.90 -21.56 -53.17
CA ALA A 5 -36.83 -21.80 -52.25
C ALA A 5 -36.96 -20.88 -51.01
N LEU A 6 -37.16 -21.46 -49.85
CA LEU A 6 -37.27 -20.77 -48.58
C LEU A 6 -35.84 -20.55 -48.01
N LEU A 7 -35.35 -19.34 -48.01
CA LEU A 7 -34.09 -18.97 -47.38
C LEU A 7 -34.32 -18.66 -45.90
N SER A 8 -33.93 -19.59 -45.04
CA SER A 8 -33.88 -19.36 -43.59
C SER A 8 -32.60 -18.62 -43.23
N ALA A 9 -32.72 -17.33 -42.82
CA ALA A 9 -31.63 -16.57 -42.25
C ALA A 9 -31.48 -16.91 -40.75
N ILE A 10 -30.41 -17.62 -40.40
CA ILE A 10 -30.02 -17.83 -39.00
C ILE A 10 -29.21 -16.61 -38.54
N ALA A 11 -29.81 -15.80 -37.67
CA ALA A 11 -29.12 -14.73 -36.99
C ALA A 11 -28.26 -15.29 -35.85
N LEU A 12 -26.95 -15.32 -36.04
CA LEU A 12 -25.98 -15.74 -35.04
C LEU A 12 -25.72 -14.53 -34.13
N THR A 13 -26.37 -14.44 -32.98
CA THR A 13 -26.07 -13.46 -31.95
C THR A 13 -24.84 -13.91 -31.16
N THR A 14 -23.67 -13.39 -31.51
CA THR A 14 -22.43 -13.53 -30.71
C THR A 14 -22.54 -12.63 -29.50
N THR A 15 -22.91 -13.17 -28.35
CA THR A 15 -22.74 -12.52 -27.05
C THR A 15 -21.25 -12.52 -26.71
N SER A 16 -20.56 -11.42 -27.00
CA SER A 16 -19.21 -11.17 -26.52
C SER A 16 -19.28 -10.94 -25.01
N GLY A 17 -19.07 -11.98 -24.22
CA GLY A 17 -18.90 -11.88 -22.77
C GLY A 17 -17.60 -11.12 -22.51
N LEU A 18 -17.73 -9.84 -22.14
CA LEU A 18 -16.62 -9.07 -21.54
C LEU A 18 -16.30 -9.68 -20.18
N VAL A 19 -15.32 -10.57 -20.16
CA VAL A 19 -14.69 -11.02 -18.91
C VAL A 19 -13.85 -9.87 -18.41
N PHE A 20 -14.41 -9.04 -17.53
CA PHE A 20 -13.63 -8.11 -16.71
C PHE A 20 -12.86 -8.98 -15.71
N GLY A 21 -11.67 -9.42 -16.09
CA GLY A 21 -10.71 -9.92 -15.13
C GLY A 21 -10.41 -8.78 -14.15
N THR A 22 -10.82 -8.94 -12.90
CA THR A 22 -10.38 -8.07 -11.81
C THR A 22 -8.86 -8.27 -11.72
N MET A 23 -8.08 -7.36 -12.33
CA MET A 23 -6.67 -7.26 -12.00
C MET A 23 -6.62 -6.80 -10.56
N GLN A 24 -6.40 -7.75 -9.66
CA GLN A 24 -6.08 -7.48 -8.27
C GLN A 24 -4.70 -6.80 -8.29
N THR A 25 -4.70 -5.46 -8.25
CA THR A 25 -3.47 -4.71 -8.05
C THR A 25 -2.91 -5.15 -6.71
N ALA A 26 -1.68 -5.64 -6.69
CA ALA A 26 -0.96 -5.89 -5.45
C ALA A 26 -0.87 -4.56 -4.72
N SER A 27 -1.72 -4.39 -3.71
CA SER A 27 -1.79 -3.16 -2.93
C SER A 27 -0.75 -3.28 -1.83
N ALA A 28 0.36 -2.57 -1.96
CA ALA A 28 1.34 -2.46 -0.89
C ALA A 28 0.70 -1.79 0.32
N LEU A 29 1.04 -2.25 1.54
CA LEU A 29 0.61 -1.59 2.76
C LEU A 29 1.57 -0.44 3.08
N THR A 30 1.01 0.64 3.60
CA THR A 30 1.79 1.75 4.15
C THR A 30 1.65 1.77 5.66
N TRP A 31 2.76 1.95 6.36
CA TRP A 31 2.83 2.02 7.80
C TRP A 31 3.40 3.35 8.23
N ASN A 32 2.87 3.91 9.32
CA ASN A 32 3.63 4.89 10.11
C ASN A 32 4.49 4.13 11.11
N TRP A 33 5.72 4.57 11.31
CA TRP A 33 6.60 4.08 12.35
C TRP A 33 7.31 5.23 13.05
N ASN A 34 7.67 4.99 14.29
CA ASN A 34 8.54 5.86 15.05
C ASN A 34 9.31 5.07 16.11
N TYR A 35 10.43 5.59 16.51
CA TYR A 35 11.09 5.16 17.73
C TYR A 35 11.82 6.33 18.39
N SER A 36 12.05 6.19 19.70
CA SER A 36 12.75 7.19 20.49
C SER A 36 13.56 6.55 21.61
N GLY A 37 14.65 7.21 21.99
CA GLY A 37 15.54 6.87 23.10
C GLY A 37 16.17 8.12 23.68
N THR A 38 17.22 7.96 24.49
CA THR A 38 17.99 9.12 24.98
C THR A 38 18.70 9.76 23.79
N ASP A 39 18.37 11.02 23.48
CA ASP A 39 18.91 11.78 22.34
C ASP A 39 18.66 11.13 20.98
N ILE A 40 17.66 10.24 20.89
CA ILE A 40 17.28 9.54 19.68
C ILE A 40 15.80 9.82 19.38
N GLU A 41 15.53 10.30 18.16
CA GLU A 41 14.19 10.43 17.59
C GLU A 41 14.21 10.03 16.12
N ALA A 42 13.35 9.09 15.74
CA ALA A 42 13.17 8.70 14.36
C ALA A 42 11.70 8.49 14.06
N ILE A 43 11.30 8.92 12.87
CA ILE A 43 9.91 8.85 12.43
C ILE A 43 9.86 8.72 10.91
N GLY A 44 8.88 7.96 10.42
CA GLY A 44 8.72 7.81 8.98
C GLY A 44 7.60 6.89 8.55
N THR A 45 7.72 6.39 7.32
CA THR A 45 6.81 5.40 6.77
C THR A 45 7.55 4.21 6.21
N PHE A 46 6.92 3.01 6.29
CA PHE A 46 7.30 1.84 5.51
C PHE A 46 6.29 1.61 4.40
N THR A 47 6.78 1.05 3.31
CA THR A 47 5.98 0.34 2.33
C THR A 47 6.31 -1.15 2.45
N THR A 48 5.29 -2.01 2.64
CA THR A 48 5.47 -3.46 2.75
C THR A 48 4.68 -4.17 1.66
N ASP A 49 4.93 -5.47 1.48
CA ASP A 49 3.94 -6.34 0.83
C ASP A 49 2.61 -6.32 1.60
N ASN A 50 1.57 -6.90 1.00
CA ASN A 50 0.23 -6.92 1.60
C ASN A 50 -0.12 -8.26 2.26
N THR A 51 0.79 -9.22 2.25
CA THR A 51 0.57 -10.56 2.79
C THR A 51 1.69 -10.88 3.77
N PRO A 52 1.37 -11.14 5.04
CA PRO A 52 2.37 -11.55 6.00
C PRO A 52 2.84 -12.99 5.72
N ASP A 53 4.01 -13.33 6.22
CA ASP A 53 4.48 -14.70 6.29
C ASP A 53 3.70 -15.54 7.32
N ASP A 54 4.06 -16.81 7.46
CA ASP A 54 3.40 -17.74 8.39
C ASP A 54 3.54 -17.34 9.89
N LEU A 55 4.48 -16.44 10.20
CA LEU A 55 4.71 -15.91 11.55
C LEU A 55 4.02 -14.56 11.77
N GLY A 56 3.39 -13.99 10.74
CA GLY A 56 2.67 -12.72 10.76
C GLY A 56 3.55 -11.50 10.51
N PHE A 57 4.73 -11.67 9.90
CA PHE A 57 5.61 -10.58 9.50
C PHE A 57 5.42 -10.20 8.04
N TYR A 58 5.44 -8.90 7.76
CA TYR A 58 5.40 -8.28 6.45
C TYR A 58 6.80 -7.86 6.03
N GLN A 59 7.19 -8.11 4.78
CA GLN A 59 8.47 -7.66 4.24
C GLN A 59 8.43 -6.15 3.99
N ILE A 60 9.33 -5.38 4.61
CA ILE A 60 9.56 -3.97 4.30
C ILE A 60 10.27 -3.89 2.96
N LEU A 61 9.65 -3.18 2.00
CA LEU A 61 10.13 -2.98 0.64
C LEU A 61 10.70 -1.58 0.42
N GLY A 62 10.31 -0.63 1.27
CA GLY A 62 10.76 0.75 1.20
C GLY A 62 10.59 1.48 2.52
N ILE A 63 11.41 2.51 2.72
CA ILE A 63 11.43 3.35 3.91
C ILE A 63 11.57 4.82 3.53
N THR A 64 10.88 5.68 4.26
CA THR A 64 11.09 7.14 4.25
C THR A 64 11.05 7.67 5.66
N GLY A 65 11.64 8.83 5.89
CA GLY A 65 11.57 9.48 7.20
C GLY A 65 12.83 10.25 7.56
N THR A 66 12.97 10.48 8.86
CA THR A 66 14.14 11.16 9.44
C THR A 66 14.59 10.48 10.73
N ARG A 67 15.88 10.59 11.03
CA ARG A 67 16.48 10.26 12.33
C ARG A 67 17.28 11.46 12.83
N ASN A 68 16.93 11.97 13.99
CA ASN A 68 17.53 13.20 14.55
C ASN A 68 17.62 14.36 13.54
N GLY A 69 16.61 14.49 12.66
CA GLY A 69 16.57 15.50 11.60
C GLY A 69 17.31 15.15 10.32
N GLU A 70 18.12 14.09 10.27
CA GLU A 70 18.73 13.58 9.04
C GLU A 70 17.71 12.80 8.21
N THR A 71 17.63 13.07 6.92
CA THR A 71 16.75 12.35 6.01
C THR A 71 17.24 10.90 5.80
N ILE A 72 16.32 9.94 5.88
CA ILE A 72 16.60 8.54 5.53
C ILE A 72 16.72 8.43 4.01
N THR A 73 17.83 7.88 3.52
CA THR A 73 18.19 7.84 2.10
C THR A 73 17.94 6.48 1.44
N GLY A 74 17.85 5.40 2.23
CA GLY A 74 17.61 4.08 1.68
C GLY A 74 17.50 2.99 2.72
N LEU A 75 16.79 1.92 2.34
CA LEU A 75 16.68 0.68 3.11
C LEU A 75 17.92 -0.18 2.83
N GLN A 76 18.48 -0.82 3.87
CA GLN A 76 19.56 -1.79 3.73
C GLN A 76 19.03 -3.06 3.05
N PRO A 77 19.76 -3.68 2.11
CA PRO A 77 19.33 -4.93 1.49
C PRO A 77 19.15 -6.06 2.51
N VAL A 78 18.09 -6.84 2.36
CA VAL A 78 17.84 -8.04 3.19
C VAL A 78 19.02 -9.01 3.11
N GLY A 79 19.39 -9.61 4.24
CA GLY A 79 20.50 -10.56 4.34
C GLY A 79 21.87 -9.91 4.30
N THR A 80 21.94 -8.58 4.45
CA THR A 80 23.22 -7.86 4.58
C THR A 80 23.25 -7.07 5.89
N PRO A 81 24.43 -6.87 6.50
CA PRO A 81 24.55 -6.00 7.66
C PRO A 81 24.49 -4.53 7.25
N ILE A 82 24.17 -3.64 8.18
CA ILE A 82 24.55 -2.23 8.01
C ILE A 82 26.07 -2.10 8.13
N PRO A 83 26.71 -1.19 7.37
CA PRO A 83 28.13 -0.94 7.53
C PRO A 83 28.50 -0.60 8.98
N GLY A 84 29.52 -1.27 9.53
CA GLY A 84 29.95 -1.11 10.91
C GLY A 84 29.25 -2.00 11.94
N ASN A 85 28.30 -2.85 11.51
CA ASN A 85 27.63 -3.83 12.37
C ASN A 85 27.79 -5.27 11.86
N GLU A 86 28.82 -5.54 11.09
CA GLU A 86 29.09 -6.90 10.62
C GLU A 86 29.41 -7.84 11.79
N PRO A 87 28.95 -9.11 11.78
CA PRO A 87 28.25 -9.81 10.69
C PRO A 87 26.72 -9.82 10.80
N PHE A 88 26.10 -8.94 11.57
CA PHE A 88 24.67 -8.98 11.89
C PHE A 88 23.82 -8.47 10.72
N ASN A 89 23.17 -9.40 10.01
CA ASN A 89 22.34 -9.09 8.86
C ASN A 89 20.97 -8.57 9.32
N VAL A 90 20.34 -7.74 8.46
CA VAL A 90 18.95 -7.32 8.65
C VAL A 90 18.02 -8.17 7.79
N ASP A 91 16.79 -8.41 8.27
CA ASP A 91 15.73 -9.12 7.56
C ASP A 91 14.62 -8.20 7.02
N ASN A 92 14.56 -6.96 7.51
CA ASN A 92 13.56 -5.94 7.16
C ASN A 92 12.12 -6.46 7.31
N LEU A 93 11.82 -7.10 8.44
CA LEU A 93 10.50 -7.65 8.76
C LEU A 93 9.78 -6.83 9.84
N ILE A 94 8.47 -6.63 9.64
CA ILE A 94 7.61 -5.94 10.61
C ILE A 94 6.30 -6.67 10.83
N SER A 95 5.75 -6.65 12.05
CA SER A 95 4.49 -7.30 12.38
C SER A 95 3.51 -6.39 13.14
N LEU A 96 2.24 -6.82 13.19
CA LEU A 96 1.21 -6.20 14.04
C LEU A 96 1.17 -6.81 15.46
N ASN A 97 2.02 -7.78 15.73
CA ASN A 97 2.11 -8.41 17.05
C ASN A 97 2.72 -7.45 18.09
N THR A 98 2.69 -7.83 19.35
CA THR A 98 3.34 -7.06 20.44
C THR A 98 4.84 -6.89 20.18
N GLN A 99 5.50 -7.93 19.67
CA GLN A 99 6.85 -7.85 19.13
C GLN A 99 6.75 -7.48 17.65
N GLN A 100 7.00 -6.22 17.34
CA GLN A 100 6.85 -5.70 15.98
C GLN A 100 8.06 -5.94 15.08
N LEU A 101 9.26 -6.07 15.64
CA LEU A 101 10.49 -6.35 14.92
C LEU A 101 11.05 -7.72 15.31
N THR A 102 11.82 -8.32 14.42
CA THR A 102 12.62 -9.52 14.68
C THR A 102 13.91 -9.18 15.42
N GLY A 103 14.72 -10.20 15.74
CA GLY A 103 16.07 -10.02 16.28
C GLY A 103 17.07 -9.46 15.27
N ASP A 104 16.78 -9.62 13.96
CA ASP A 104 17.60 -9.08 12.87
C ASP A 104 17.14 -7.65 12.47
N GLY A 105 15.87 -7.32 12.69
CA GLY A 105 15.31 -5.99 12.53
C GLY A 105 15.40 -5.41 11.11
N PHE A 106 15.41 -4.08 10.99
CA PHE A 106 15.58 -3.42 9.72
C PHE A 106 16.74 -2.43 9.74
N GLY A 107 17.35 -2.22 8.57
CA GLY A 107 18.50 -1.32 8.45
C GLY A 107 18.25 -0.20 7.44
N TYR A 108 18.86 0.95 7.66
CA TYR A 108 18.76 2.09 6.75
C TYR A 108 19.99 3.01 6.82
N SER A 109 20.15 3.85 5.78
CA SER A 109 21.15 4.90 5.70
C SER A 109 20.50 6.28 5.83
N THR A 110 21.29 7.28 6.26
CA THR A 110 20.85 8.68 6.39
C THR A 110 21.64 9.62 5.46
N SER A 111 21.15 10.83 5.29
CA SER A 111 21.82 11.88 4.50
C SER A 111 23.16 12.34 5.08
N GLY A 112 23.41 12.08 6.35
CA GLY A 112 24.71 12.28 7.00
C GLY A 112 25.74 11.20 6.67
N GLY A 113 25.34 10.15 5.94
CA GLY A 113 26.19 8.99 5.66
C GLY A 113 26.27 8.00 6.82
N ASN A 114 25.39 8.15 7.82
CA ASN A 114 25.27 7.26 8.96
C ASN A 114 24.33 6.10 8.63
N TYR A 115 24.41 5.03 9.45
CA TYR A 115 23.56 3.85 9.31
C TYR A 115 22.91 3.51 10.64
N SER A 116 21.71 2.95 10.59
CA SER A 116 20.94 2.56 11.76
C SER A 116 20.27 1.21 11.55
N SER A 117 20.22 0.37 12.59
CA SER A 117 19.55 -0.91 12.61
C SER A 117 18.76 -1.09 13.91
N PRO A 118 17.49 -0.71 13.96
CA PRO A 118 16.58 -1.03 15.05
C PRO A 118 16.16 -2.51 15.01
N PHE A 119 16.18 -3.19 16.15
CA PHE A 119 15.83 -4.61 16.27
C PHE A 119 15.22 -4.97 17.64
N PHE A 120 14.66 -6.16 17.78
CA PHE A 120 14.12 -6.65 19.05
C PHE A 120 15.14 -7.56 19.76
N ALA A 121 15.67 -7.09 20.88
CA ALA A 121 16.65 -7.79 21.70
C ALA A 121 15.98 -8.76 22.68
N SER A 122 15.67 -9.98 22.21
CA SER A 122 15.06 -11.04 23.03
C SER A 122 16.02 -11.62 24.08
N PHE A 123 17.32 -11.41 23.93
CA PHE A 123 18.36 -11.89 24.82
C PHE A 123 18.52 -11.06 26.10
N LEU A 124 17.90 -9.89 26.18
CA LEU A 124 17.92 -9.07 27.39
C LEU A 124 17.11 -9.71 28.52
N PRO A 125 17.47 -9.50 29.81
CA PRO A 125 16.67 -9.95 30.93
C PRO A 125 15.20 -9.50 30.90
N THR A 126 14.95 -8.30 30.35
CA THR A 126 13.64 -7.81 29.96
C THR A 126 13.73 -7.47 28.47
N PRO A 127 13.14 -8.33 27.61
CA PRO A 127 13.18 -8.11 26.16
C PRO A 127 12.66 -6.74 25.77
N SER A 128 13.38 -6.03 24.91
CA SER A 128 13.05 -4.68 24.47
C SER A 128 13.67 -4.38 23.10
N TYR A 129 13.45 -3.17 22.57
CA TYR A 129 14.07 -2.74 21.31
C TYR A 129 15.38 -2.03 21.58
N LEU A 130 16.34 -2.29 20.71
CA LEU A 130 17.64 -1.62 20.66
C LEU A 130 17.86 -1.04 19.25
N GLU A 131 18.73 -0.05 19.16
CA GLU A 131 19.26 0.49 17.91
C GLU A 131 20.77 0.35 17.88
N VAL A 132 21.31 -0.23 16.81
CA VAL A 132 22.72 -0.07 16.45
C VAL A 132 22.84 1.14 15.55
N PHE A 133 23.70 2.09 15.89
CA PHE A 133 23.95 3.28 15.09
C PHE A 133 25.42 3.39 14.73
N SER A 134 25.74 3.37 13.42
CA SER A 134 27.10 3.40 12.89
C SER A 134 27.39 4.73 12.20
N VAL A 135 28.54 5.31 12.54
CA VAL A 135 29.00 6.61 12.02
C VAL A 135 30.37 6.46 11.34
N PRO A 136 30.58 7.00 10.13
CA PRO A 136 31.90 6.97 9.49
C PRO A 136 33.00 7.68 10.32
N PRO A 137 34.27 7.22 10.23
CA PRO A 137 34.78 6.14 9.40
C PRO A 137 34.38 4.76 9.94
N LEU A 138 33.84 3.90 9.07
CA LEU A 138 33.36 2.57 9.45
C LEU A 138 34.52 1.57 9.43
N THR A 139 34.62 0.74 10.47
CA THR A 139 35.55 -0.37 10.53
C THR A 139 34.77 -1.68 10.45
N PRO A 140 34.89 -2.47 9.37
CA PRO A 140 34.15 -3.72 9.24
C PRO A 140 34.39 -4.67 10.44
N GLY A 141 33.31 -5.27 10.95
CA GLY A 141 33.35 -6.17 12.09
C GLY A 141 33.46 -5.48 13.44
N PHE A 142 33.46 -4.16 13.46
CA PHE A 142 33.37 -3.37 14.67
C PHE A 142 32.26 -2.33 14.51
N GLU A 143 31.41 -2.27 15.49
CA GLU A 143 30.45 -1.22 15.62
C GLU A 143 31.20 0.09 15.86
N ASN A 144 30.99 1.05 14.99
CA ASN A 144 31.66 2.35 15.14
C ASN A 144 30.80 3.32 15.92
N LEU A 145 30.92 3.20 17.22
CA LEU A 145 30.04 3.85 18.15
C LEU A 145 30.49 5.21 18.65
N GLY A 146 31.45 5.75 18.09
CA GLY A 146 32.06 6.89 18.73
C GLY A 146 32.66 6.49 20.08
N THR A 147 32.12 6.97 21.18
CA THR A 147 32.70 6.72 22.52
C THR A 147 31.90 5.76 23.40
N GLU A 148 30.75 5.26 22.94
CA GLU A 148 29.82 4.50 23.75
C GLU A 148 29.26 3.28 23.02
N ASP A 149 28.57 2.39 23.75
CA ASP A 149 27.96 1.19 23.23
C ASP A 149 26.94 1.48 22.13
N SER A 150 26.93 0.71 21.02
CA SER A 150 26.03 0.90 19.87
C SER A 150 24.61 0.45 20.11
N GLU A 151 24.45 -0.45 21.05
CA GLU A 151 23.15 -1.01 21.36
C GLU A 151 22.36 -0.03 22.25
N LEU A 152 21.83 1.01 21.65
CA LEU A 152 21.11 2.08 22.33
C LEU A 152 19.66 1.67 22.61
N PRO A 153 19.18 1.72 23.88
CA PRO A 153 17.80 1.40 24.18
C PRO A 153 16.82 2.38 23.51
N ILE A 154 15.81 1.81 22.84
CA ILE A 154 14.75 2.59 22.18
C ILE A 154 13.36 2.04 22.52
N SER A 155 12.37 2.87 22.33
CA SER A 155 10.96 2.50 22.32
C SER A 155 10.47 2.57 20.87
N PHE A 156 10.04 1.46 20.28
CA PHE A 156 9.60 1.35 18.90
C PHE A 156 8.09 1.16 18.79
N SER A 157 7.46 1.78 17.80
CA SER A 157 6.04 1.59 17.47
C SER A 157 5.80 1.76 15.98
N ALA A 158 4.94 0.89 15.43
CA ALA A 158 4.46 1.02 14.06
C ALA A 158 2.98 0.64 13.93
N SER A 159 2.30 1.21 12.93
CA SER A 159 0.89 0.94 12.64
C SER A 159 0.58 1.13 11.16
N ILE A 160 -0.33 0.30 10.62
CA ILE A 160 -0.78 0.43 9.24
C ILE A 160 -1.62 1.70 9.06
N ILE A 161 -1.36 2.43 7.97
CA ILE A 161 -2.21 3.52 7.53
C ILE A 161 -3.35 2.92 6.69
N THR A 162 -4.56 2.94 7.24
CA THR A 162 -5.74 2.56 6.46
C THR A 162 -6.14 3.71 5.55
N VAL A 163 -5.76 3.64 4.27
CA VAL A 163 -6.28 4.56 3.25
C VAL A 163 -7.60 3.98 2.77
N PRO A 164 -8.74 4.71 2.88
CA PRO A 164 -9.99 4.24 2.29
C PRO A 164 -9.81 4.05 0.78
N GLU A 165 -10.04 2.84 0.27
CA GLU A 165 -9.90 2.57 -1.16
C GLU A 165 -10.88 3.43 -1.98
N PRO A 166 -10.41 4.15 -3.01
CA PRO A 166 -11.27 5.02 -3.83
C PRO A 166 -12.24 4.23 -4.73
N THR A 167 -12.13 2.91 -4.75
CA THR A 167 -12.92 2.03 -5.64
C THR A 167 -14.40 1.94 -5.30
N SER A 168 -14.79 2.19 -4.05
CA SER A 168 -16.20 2.15 -3.64
C SER A 168 -17.05 3.28 -4.25
N ILE A 169 -16.46 4.43 -4.53
CA ILE A 169 -17.18 5.61 -5.06
C ILE A 169 -17.37 5.47 -6.57
N LEU A 170 -16.37 5.00 -7.30
CA LEU A 170 -16.48 4.82 -8.76
C LEU A 170 -17.45 3.69 -9.14
N SER A 171 -17.53 2.62 -8.38
CA SER A 171 -18.49 1.55 -8.63
C SER A 171 -19.93 2.00 -8.35
N LEU A 172 -20.15 2.87 -7.37
CA LEU A 172 -21.48 3.45 -7.09
C LEU A 172 -21.96 4.37 -8.22
N PHE A 173 -21.07 5.17 -8.82
CA PHE A 173 -21.38 6.01 -9.97
C PHE A 173 -21.65 5.18 -11.23
N ALA A 174 -20.93 4.09 -11.46
CA ALA A 174 -21.16 3.21 -12.59
C ALA A 174 -22.54 2.52 -12.52
N LEU A 175 -23.02 2.13 -11.33
CA LEU A 175 -24.36 1.57 -11.15
C LEU A 175 -25.46 2.62 -11.37
N ALA A 176 -25.25 3.87 -10.97
CA ALA A 176 -26.21 4.95 -11.14
C ALA A 176 -26.45 5.32 -12.61
N THR A 177 -25.46 5.15 -13.49
CA THR A 177 -25.58 5.44 -14.92
C THR A 177 -26.27 4.35 -15.73
N ILE A 178 -26.30 3.10 -15.26
CA ILE A 178 -26.98 1.98 -15.93
C ILE A 178 -28.46 1.91 -15.53
N GLY A 179 -28.87 2.55 -14.42
CA GLY A 179 -30.21 2.47 -13.83
C GLY A 179 -31.28 3.41 -14.41
N VAL A 180 -30.98 4.20 -15.46
CA VAL A 180 -32.01 5.09 -16.08
C VAL A 180 -32.19 4.74 -17.56
N PRO A 181 -32.85 3.64 -17.87
CA PRO A 181 -33.44 3.50 -19.20
C PRO A 181 -34.88 3.95 -19.18
N SER A 182 -35.15 5.04 -19.91
CA SER A 182 -36.36 5.17 -20.68
C SER A 182 -37.72 5.19 -19.95
N ALA A 183 -37.98 6.29 -19.25
CA ALA A 183 -39.37 6.74 -19.02
C ALA A 183 -39.65 8.05 -19.76
N LEU A 184 -39.04 8.29 -20.92
CA LEU A 184 -39.47 9.31 -21.87
C LEU A 184 -40.61 8.74 -22.70
N LYS A 185 -41.83 8.67 -22.09
CA LYS A 185 -43.07 8.40 -22.76
C LYS A 185 -43.35 9.57 -23.70
N ARG A 186 -43.13 9.34 -24.98
CA ARG A 186 -43.36 10.26 -26.09
C ARG A 186 -44.85 10.63 -26.12
N ASN A 187 -45.26 11.80 -25.59
CA ASN A 187 -46.57 12.34 -25.77
C ASN A 187 -46.76 12.70 -27.26
N LYS A 188 -47.64 11.96 -27.95
CA LYS A 188 -48.09 12.30 -29.28
C LYS A 188 -48.95 13.60 -29.20
N PRO A 189 -48.72 14.61 -30.08
CA PRO A 189 -49.60 15.77 -30.11
C PRO A 189 -50.96 15.37 -30.64
N SER A 190 -52.02 15.69 -29.88
CA SER A 190 -53.41 15.54 -30.29
C SER A 190 -53.72 16.53 -31.40
N LYS A 191 -54.33 16.03 -32.50
CA LYS A 191 -54.83 16.83 -33.62
C LYS A 191 -55.91 17.78 -33.09
N LEU A 192 -55.72 19.10 -33.30
CA LEU A 192 -56.77 20.08 -33.19
C LEU A 192 -57.75 19.87 -34.35
N THR A 193 -59.03 19.63 -33.99
CA THR A 193 -60.17 19.59 -34.94
C THR A 193 -60.63 21.03 -35.19
N ASP A 194 -60.49 21.48 -36.44
CA ASP A 194 -61.05 22.71 -36.93
C ASP A 194 -62.57 22.72 -36.78
N LYS A 195 -63.11 23.63 -35.95
CA LYS A 195 -64.52 23.90 -35.83
C LYS A 195 -64.83 25.11 -36.73
N LYS A 196 -65.52 24.78 -37.82
CA LYS A 196 -66.13 25.65 -38.80
C LYS A 196 -67.03 26.74 -38.15
N LEU A 197 -66.70 27.99 -38.38
CA LEU A 197 -67.52 29.14 -38.05
C LEU A 197 -68.64 29.23 -39.07
N GLU A 198 -69.88 29.05 -38.60
CA GLU A 198 -71.10 29.29 -39.32
C GLU A 198 -71.56 30.71 -39.07
N LYS A 199 -71.76 31.42 -40.20
CA LYS A 199 -72.16 32.83 -40.30
C LYS A 199 -73.67 32.90 -40.21
N VAL A 200 -74.24 33.70 -39.27
CA VAL A 200 -75.63 34.07 -39.27
C VAL A 200 -75.76 35.60 -39.35
N SER A 201 -76.58 36.00 -40.30
CA SER A 201 -76.92 37.35 -40.68
C SER A 201 -77.60 38.21 -39.58
#